data_9b3201c6a00f4c38dc3bf5547d206e95
#
_entry.id   9b3201c6a00f4c38dc3bf5547d206e95
#
_cell.length_a   1.000
_cell.length_b   1.000
_cell.length_c   1.000
_cell.angle_alpha   90.00
_cell.angle_beta   90.00
_cell.angle_gamma   90.00
#
_symmetry.space_group_name_H-M   'P 1'
#
loop_
_entity.id
_entity.type
_entity.pdbx_description
1 polymer ?
#
loop_
_entity_poly.entity_id
_entity_poly.type
_entity_poly.pdbx_seq_one_letter_code
_entity_poly.pdbx_strand_id
1 'polypeptide(L)'
;ESVVVTTWKRGNEKGEPEIQWQPKLAASCVTAVADGMVVDTLSDVVREAQAGMVEFTLLNHPLDCPTCDKGGACELQDRTVEYGLYEKYYQKGPLELPVYTRFEFTRRHVDKHHPLSPFVILDRERCIHCKRCVRYFEEVPGDEVLDFVERGVHTFIGTMDFGLPSGFSGNITDICPVGALLDLTARFRARNWEMEETPTTCALCPVGCGITADTRS
;
A
#
# COMPACT_ATOMS: atom_id res chain seq x y z
N GLU A 1 -0.73 -6.61 1.93
CA GLU A 1 -0.56 -7.46 3.12
C GLU A 1 -0.64 -8.93 2.72
N SER A 2 0.36 -9.71 3.11
CA SER A 2 0.41 -11.12 2.71
C SER A 2 -0.57 -11.94 3.54
N VAL A 3 -1.43 -12.70 2.89
CA VAL A 3 -2.21 -13.74 3.55
C VAL A 3 -1.32 -14.95 3.75
N VAL A 4 -1.25 -15.44 4.96
CA VAL A 4 -0.32 -16.52 5.36
C VAL A 4 -1.11 -17.69 5.91
N VAL A 5 -0.74 -18.89 5.51
CA VAL A 5 -1.21 -20.12 6.16
C VAL A 5 -0.30 -20.40 7.34
N THR A 6 -0.86 -20.40 8.54
CA THR A 6 -0.13 -20.74 9.76
C THR A 6 -0.47 -22.17 10.19
N THR A 7 0.54 -22.87 10.65
CA THR A 7 0.39 -24.24 11.14
C THR A 7 1.14 -24.42 12.45
N TRP A 8 0.74 -25.42 13.20
CA TRP A 8 1.41 -25.85 14.40
C TRP A 8 1.99 -27.25 14.20
N LYS A 9 3.19 -27.48 14.69
CA LYS A 9 3.70 -28.86 14.81
C LYS A 9 2.98 -29.57 15.95
N ARG A 10 2.23 -30.59 15.61
CA ARG A 10 1.64 -31.50 16.59
C ARG A 10 2.32 -32.88 16.44
N GLY A 11 2.52 -33.58 17.53
CA GLY A 11 2.99 -34.95 17.46
C GLY A 11 1.93 -35.86 16.86
N ASN A 12 2.32 -36.76 15.96
CA ASN A 12 1.48 -37.86 15.49
C ASN A 12 1.34 -38.91 16.58
N GLU A 13 0.55 -39.98 16.32
CA GLU A 13 0.36 -41.11 17.28
C GLU A 13 1.68 -41.81 17.68
N LYS A 14 2.75 -41.60 16.92
CA LYS A 14 4.12 -42.10 17.18
C LYS A 14 5.01 -41.09 17.93
N GLY A 15 4.51 -39.90 18.27
CA GLY A 15 5.24 -38.84 18.93
C GLY A 15 6.20 -38.05 18.02
N GLU A 16 6.14 -38.26 16.70
CA GLU A 16 6.93 -37.48 15.73
C GLU A 16 6.22 -36.18 15.41
N PRO A 17 6.95 -35.08 15.22
CA PRO A 17 6.35 -33.78 14.90
C PRO A 17 5.73 -33.80 13.50
N GLU A 18 4.43 -33.57 13.42
CA GLU A 18 3.67 -33.47 12.19
C GLU A 18 3.13 -32.05 12.01
N ILE A 19 3.19 -31.52 10.77
CA ILE A 19 2.65 -30.19 10.44
C ILE A 19 1.15 -30.35 10.18
N GLN A 20 0.33 -29.71 11.03
CA GLN A 20 -1.10 -29.63 10.80
C GLN A 20 -1.47 -28.24 10.26
N TRP A 21 -1.93 -28.19 9.03
CA TRP A 21 -2.37 -26.95 8.41
C TRP A 21 -3.72 -26.49 8.96
N GLN A 22 -3.82 -25.20 9.26
CA GLN A 22 -5.09 -24.61 9.63
C GLN A 22 -6.04 -24.62 8.43
N PRO A 23 -7.34 -24.89 8.63
CA PRO A 23 -8.31 -24.92 7.53
C PRO A 23 -8.63 -23.55 6.95
N LYS A 24 -8.23 -22.47 7.65
CA LYS A 24 -8.46 -21.08 7.23
C LYS A 24 -7.13 -20.36 7.12
N LEU A 25 -7.02 -19.52 6.08
CA LEU A 25 -5.91 -18.60 5.94
C LEU A 25 -5.91 -17.55 7.06
N ALA A 26 -4.74 -17.19 7.51
CA ALA A 26 -4.55 -16.15 8.52
C ALA A 26 -3.78 -14.96 7.92
N ALA A 27 -4.21 -13.74 8.24
CA ALA A 27 -3.51 -12.54 7.83
C ALA A 27 -2.24 -12.36 8.66
N SER A 28 -1.09 -12.22 8.00
CA SER A 28 0.21 -12.11 8.67
C SER A 28 0.33 -10.86 9.56
N CYS A 29 -0.35 -9.78 9.19
CA CYS A 29 -0.30 -8.51 9.92
C CYS A 29 -0.97 -8.53 11.31
N VAL A 30 -1.82 -9.51 11.59
CA VAL A 30 -2.57 -9.63 12.87
C VAL A 30 -2.35 -10.95 13.58
N THR A 31 -1.55 -11.85 13.00
CA THR A 31 -1.28 -13.16 13.60
C THR A 31 -0.05 -13.08 14.48
N ALA A 32 -0.22 -13.33 15.77
CA ALA A 32 0.90 -13.41 16.70
C ALA A 32 1.79 -14.62 16.38
N VAL A 33 3.09 -14.42 16.44
CA VAL A 33 4.07 -15.49 16.27
C VAL A 33 4.13 -16.38 17.52
N ALA A 34 4.42 -17.64 17.33
CA ALA A 34 4.60 -18.59 18.45
C ALA A 34 5.62 -19.67 18.10
N ASP A 35 6.22 -20.26 19.14
CA ASP A 35 7.21 -21.31 18.96
C ASP A 35 6.63 -22.52 18.22
N GLY A 36 7.39 -23.06 17.28
CA GLY A 36 6.96 -24.19 16.45
C GLY A 36 5.99 -23.84 15.32
N MET A 37 5.66 -22.54 15.15
CA MET A 37 4.82 -22.09 14.02
C MET A 37 5.55 -22.34 12.70
N VAL A 38 4.81 -22.90 11.73
CA VAL A 38 5.27 -23.05 10.35
C VAL A 38 4.38 -22.19 9.46
N VAL A 39 5.00 -21.40 8.60
CA VAL A 39 4.32 -20.43 7.74
C VAL A 39 4.61 -20.78 6.28
N ASP A 40 3.58 -20.91 5.48
CA ASP A 40 3.68 -21.05 4.04
C ASP A 40 3.02 -19.84 3.35
N THR A 41 3.77 -19.20 2.47
CA THR A 41 3.35 -18.02 1.71
C THR A 41 3.26 -18.29 0.21
N LEU A 42 3.56 -19.51 -0.24
CA LEU A 42 3.75 -19.84 -1.64
C LEU A 42 2.77 -20.87 -2.20
N SER A 43 1.96 -21.51 -1.33
CA SER A 43 0.96 -22.47 -1.80
C SER A 43 -0.08 -21.82 -2.70
N ASP A 44 -0.67 -22.61 -3.59
CA ASP A 44 -1.65 -22.13 -4.56
C ASP A 44 -2.85 -21.45 -3.88
N VAL A 45 -3.30 -21.99 -2.75
CA VAL A 45 -4.40 -21.41 -1.95
C VAL A 45 -4.04 -20.03 -1.42
N VAL A 46 -2.79 -19.84 -0.96
CA VAL A 46 -2.30 -18.54 -0.48
C VAL A 46 -2.17 -17.56 -1.65
N ARG A 47 -1.62 -17.99 -2.77
CA ARG A 47 -1.48 -17.14 -3.96
C ARG A 47 -2.82 -16.70 -4.51
N GLU A 48 -3.81 -17.59 -4.55
CA GLU A 48 -5.17 -17.24 -4.97
C GLU A 48 -5.80 -16.21 -4.02
N ALA A 49 -5.64 -16.37 -2.72
CA ALA A 49 -6.11 -15.41 -1.73
C ALA A 49 -5.42 -14.05 -1.84
N GLN A 50 -4.11 -14.03 -2.05
CA GLN A 50 -3.33 -12.79 -2.27
C GLN A 50 -3.81 -12.07 -3.54
N ALA A 51 -4.00 -12.80 -4.63
CA ALA A 51 -4.55 -12.25 -5.88
C ALA A 51 -5.95 -11.66 -5.65
N GLY A 52 -6.82 -12.37 -4.91
CA GLY A 52 -8.15 -11.89 -4.53
C GLY A 52 -8.12 -10.61 -3.70
N MET A 53 -7.16 -10.47 -2.78
CA MET A 53 -6.99 -9.25 -1.99
C MET A 53 -6.52 -8.06 -2.82
N VAL A 54 -5.62 -8.29 -3.78
CA VAL A 54 -5.21 -7.24 -4.73
C VAL A 54 -6.38 -6.84 -5.63
N GLU A 55 -7.14 -7.81 -6.14
CA GLU A 55 -8.36 -7.58 -6.92
C GLU A 55 -9.37 -6.74 -6.14
N PHE A 56 -9.66 -7.11 -4.89
CA PHE A 56 -10.54 -6.35 -4.01
C PHE A 56 -10.08 -4.90 -3.82
N THR A 57 -8.78 -4.68 -3.64
CA THR A 57 -8.21 -3.33 -3.53
C THR A 57 -8.41 -2.53 -4.81
N LEU A 58 -8.29 -3.18 -5.98
CA LEU A 58 -8.44 -2.54 -7.29
C LEU A 58 -9.87 -2.17 -7.65
N LEU A 59 -10.88 -2.80 -7.06
CA LEU A 59 -12.29 -2.54 -7.37
C LEU A 59 -12.67 -1.06 -7.22
N ASN A 60 -12.19 -0.41 -6.18
CA ASN A 60 -12.47 0.99 -5.88
C ASN A 60 -11.29 1.94 -6.18
N HIS A 61 -10.14 1.39 -6.55
CA HIS A 61 -8.97 2.22 -6.87
C HIS A 61 -9.17 2.92 -8.22
N PRO A 62 -8.91 4.25 -8.35
CA PRO A 62 -9.14 4.97 -9.60
C PRO A 62 -8.15 4.54 -10.69
N LEU A 63 -8.58 4.59 -11.95
CA LEU A 63 -7.75 4.31 -13.12
C LEU A 63 -6.87 5.53 -13.48
N ASP A 64 -6.21 6.09 -12.49
CA ASP A 64 -5.43 7.32 -12.61
C ASP A 64 -3.95 7.08 -12.93
N CYS A 65 -3.52 5.85 -13.15
CA CYS A 65 -2.09 5.53 -13.36
C CYS A 65 -1.40 6.45 -14.39
N PRO A 66 -2.03 6.80 -15.52
CA PRO A 66 -1.42 7.72 -16.49
C PRO A 66 -1.19 9.13 -15.96
N THR A 67 -1.91 9.55 -14.93
CA THR A 67 -1.81 10.89 -14.32
C THR A 67 -1.34 10.86 -12.87
N CYS A 68 -1.01 9.67 -12.35
CA CYS A 68 -0.56 9.48 -10.97
C CYS A 68 0.97 9.55 -10.90
N ASP A 69 1.52 10.46 -10.10
CA ASP A 69 2.99 10.62 -9.97
C ASP A 69 3.68 9.42 -9.32
N LYS A 70 2.94 8.55 -8.60
CA LYS A 70 3.46 7.28 -8.09
C LYS A 70 3.58 6.19 -9.17
N GLY A 71 3.09 6.43 -10.39
CA GLY A 71 3.21 5.49 -11.51
C GLY A 71 4.67 5.13 -11.79
N GLY A 72 4.98 3.83 -11.89
CA GLY A 72 6.34 3.30 -12.03
C GLY A 72 7.07 3.04 -10.70
N ALA A 73 6.58 3.57 -9.57
CA ALA A 73 7.08 3.29 -8.23
C ALA A 73 5.91 2.98 -7.26
N CYS A 74 4.93 2.21 -7.73
CA CYS A 74 3.68 1.94 -7.02
C CYS A 74 3.58 0.45 -6.66
N GLU A 75 3.60 0.15 -5.37
CA GLU A 75 3.48 -1.22 -4.87
C GLU A 75 2.20 -1.92 -5.37
N LEU A 76 1.09 -1.19 -5.52
CA LEU A 76 -0.17 -1.77 -6.03
C LEU A 76 -0.04 -2.20 -7.50
N GLN A 77 0.66 -1.41 -8.34
CA GLN A 77 0.94 -1.79 -9.73
C GLN A 77 1.79 -3.05 -9.77
N ASP A 78 2.86 -3.10 -8.98
CA ASP A 78 3.79 -4.23 -8.94
C ASP A 78 3.07 -5.52 -8.52
N ARG A 79 2.24 -5.44 -7.48
CA ARG A 79 1.43 -6.60 -7.04
C ARG A 79 0.39 -7.01 -8.07
N THR A 80 -0.20 -6.06 -8.79
CA THR A 80 -1.16 -6.37 -9.87
C THR A 80 -0.49 -7.18 -10.98
N VAL A 81 0.74 -6.83 -11.34
CA VAL A 81 1.53 -7.57 -12.34
C VAL A 81 1.98 -8.92 -11.79
N GLU A 82 2.51 -8.95 -10.57
CA GLU A 82 3.01 -10.18 -9.91
C GLU A 82 1.96 -11.28 -9.83
N TYR A 83 0.72 -10.93 -9.51
CA TYR A 83 -0.38 -11.91 -9.39
C TYR A 83 -1.09 -12.20 -10.70
N GLY A 84 -0.60 -11.69 -11.83
CA GLY A 84 -1.14 -11.99 -13.16
C GLY A 84 -2.60 -11.56 -13.36
N LEU A 85 -3.10 -10.60 -12.58
CA LEU A 85 -4.48 -10.12 -12.70
C LEU A 85 -4.74 -9.53 -14.08
N TYR A 86 -3.72 -8.95 -14.69
CA TYR A 86 -3.77 -8.44 -16.05
C TYR A 86 -4.11 -9.56 -17.05
N GLU A 87 -3.38 -10.68 -17.04
CA GLU A 87 -3.60 -11.80 -17.93
C GLU A 87 -4.97 -12.46 -17.72
N LYS A 88 -5.36 -12.63 -16.46
CA LYS A 88 -6.67 -13.19 -16.09
C LYS A 88 -7.83 -12.42 -16.73
N TYR A 89 -7.72 -11.11 -16.84
CA TYR A 89 -8.76 -10.26 -17.39
C TYR A 89 -8.72 -10.14 -18.91
N TYR A 90 -7.56 -10.19 -19.52
CA TYR A 90 -7.42 -10.10 -20.98
C TYR A 90 -7.72 -11.41 -21.71
N GLN A 91 -7.45 -12.55 -21.09
CA GLN A 91 -7.65 -13.87 -21.72
C GLN A 91 -9.11 -14.30 -21.84
N LYS A 92 -10.00 -13.72 -21.05
CA LYS A 92 -11.41 -14.17 -21.00
C LYS A 92 -12.36 -13.45 -21.96
N GLY A 93 -11.91 -12.46 -22.70
CA GLY A 93 -12.76 -11.67 -23.58
C GLY A 93 -13.74 -10.74 -22.85
N PRO A 94 -14.29 -9.75 -23.54
CA PRO A 94 -15.04 -8.65 -22.91
C PRO A 94 -16.37 -9.04 -22.26
N LEU A 95 -16.91 -10.21 -22.56
CA LEU A 95 -18.21 -10.67 -22.02
C LEU A 95 -18.10 -11.51 -20.75
N GLU A 96 -16.89 -11.95 -20.39
CA GLU A 96 -16.65 -12.79 -19.21
C GLU A 96 -15.94 -12.03 -18.07
N LEU A 97 -15.85 -10.71 -18.18
CA LEU A 97 -15.12 -9.91 -17.21
C LEU A 97 -15.96 -9.60 -15.98
N PRO A 98 -15.62 -10.14 -14.81
CA PRO A 98 -16.22 -9.70 -13.55
C PRO A 98 -15.73 -8.32 -13.08
N VAL A 99 -15.00 -7.59 -13.92
CA VAL A 99 -14.34 -6.31 -13.59
C VAL A 99 -15.29 -5.12 -13.65
N TYR A 100 -16.56 -5.35 -13.84
CA TYR A 100 -17.58 -4.33 -14.00
C TYR A 100 -17.69 -3.39 -12.81
N THR A 101 -17.41 -3.89 -11.64
CA THR A 101 -17.47 -3.10 -10.40
C THR A 101 -16.53 -1.90 -10.40
N ARG A 102 -15.39 -1.98 -11.11
CA ARG A 102 -14.49 -0.86 -11.29
C ARG A 102 -15.10 0.31 -12.06
N PHE A 103 -16.07 0.05 -12.89
CA PHE A 103 -16.77 1.02 -13.73
C PHE A 103 -18.18 1.32 -13.26
N GLU A 104 -18.58 0.80 -12.10
CA GLU A 104 -19.90 1.09 -11.55
C GLU A 104 -20.04 2.56 -11.17
N PHE A 105 -21.22 3.11 -11.44
CA PHE A 105 -21.58 4.48 -11.07
C PHE A 105 -21.67 4.69 -9.54
N THR A 106 -21.76 3.61 -8.79
CA THR A 106 -21.77 3.60 -7.32
C THR A 106 -20.40 3.72 -6.71
N ARG A 107 -19.34 3.73 -7.52
CA ARG A 107 -17.98 3.92 -7.05
C ARG A 107 -17.89 5.19 -6.22
N ARG A 108 -17.24 5.11 -5.08
CA ARG A 108 -17.03 6.24 -4.18
C ARG A 108 -16.20 7.32 -4.88
N HIS A 109 -16.74 8.52 -4.96
CA HIS A 109 -16.03 9.72 -5.35
C HIS A 109 -15.81 10.59 -4.11
N VAL A 110 -14.55 10.91 -3.82
CA VAL A 110 -14.13 11.76 -2.72
C VAL A 110 -13.12 12.79 -3.22
N ASP A 111 -12.76 13.70 -2.36
CA ASP A 111 -11.83 14.78 -2.69
C ASP A 111 -10.45 14.23 -3.14
N LYS A 112 -10.06 14.61 -4.36
CA LYS A 112 -8.79 14.22 -4.99
C LYS A 112 -7.67 15.24 -4.75
N HIS A 113 -7.97 16.40 -4.17
CA HIS A 113 -7.01 17.46 -3.96
C HIS A 113 -7.16 18.05 -2.57
N HIS A 114 -6.61 17.35 -1.58
CA HIS A 114 -6.66 17.77 -0.21
C HIS A 114 -5.26 18.06 0.33
N PRO A 115 -4.81 19.33 0.34
CA PRO A 115 -3.52 19.70 0.88
C PRO A 115 -3.49 19.44 2.40
N LEU A 116 -2.55 18.63 2.86
CA LEU A 116 -2.30 18.39 4.28
C LEU A 116 -1.27 19.37 4.85
N SER A 117 -0.37 19.87 4.00
CA SER A 117 0.64 20.87 4.32
C SER A 117 1.07 21.59 3.03
N PRO A 118 1.97 22.61 3.10
CA PRO A 118 2.54 23.22 1.91
C PRO A 118 3.33 22.26 1.01
N PHE A 119 3.70 21.08 1.54
CA PHE A 119 4.56 20.11 0.86
C PHE A 119 3.85 18.80 0.53
N VAL A 120 2.78 18.45 1.23
CA VAL A 120 2.10 17.15 1.11
C VAL A 120 0.65 17.32 0.70
N ILE A 121 0.27 16.60 -0.35
CA ILE A 121 -1.11 16.52 -0.83
C ILE A 121 -1.65 15.10 -0.68
N LEU A 122 -2.93 15.00 -0.34
CA LEU A 122 -3.69 13.76 -0.25
C LEU A 122 -4.73 13.66 -1.37
N ASP A 123 -4.66 12.57 -2.13
CA ASP A 123 -5.74 12.10 -3.00
C ASP A 123 -6.48 10.97 -2.28
N ARG A 124 -7.66 11.28 -1.76
CA ARG A 124 -8.45 10.33 -0.97
C ARG A 124 -9.01 9.17 -1.78
N GLU A 125 -9.23 9.34 -3.07
CA GLU A 125 -9.68 8.24 -3.94
C GLU A 125 -8.62 7.18 -4.15
N ARG A 126 -7.34 7.56 -4.17
CA ARG A 126 -6.22 6.64 -4.34
C ARG A 126 -5.84 5.90 -3.05
N CYS A 127 -6.33 6.36 -1.91
CA CYS A 127 -6.03 5.75 -0.63
C CYS A 127 -6.61 4.34 -0.51
N ILE A 128 -5.76 3.36 -0.18
CA ILE A 128 -6.13 1.95 0.03
C ILE A 128 -6.34 1.60 1.50
N HIS A 129 -6.38 2.59 2.37
CA HIS A 129 -6.61 2.45 3.82
C HIS A 129 -5.62 1.51 4.55
N CYS A 130 -4.36 1.46 4.12
CA CYS A 130 -3.34 0.57 4.69
C CYS A 130 -2.82 1.00 6.07
N LYS A 131 -3.17 2.18 6.55
CA LYS A 131 -2.77 2.76 7.85
C LYS A 131 -1.27 3.04 8.02
N ARG A 132 -0.41 2.86 7.02
CA ARG A 132 1.03 3.08 7.15
C ARG A 132 1.37 4.51 7.60
N CYS A 133 0.73 5.52 7.01
CA CYS A 133 0.98 6.94 7.35
C CYS A 133 0.52 7.30 8.78
N VAL A 134 -0.59 6.75 9.23
CA VAL A 134 -1.11 6.95 10.60
C VAL A 134 -0.13 6.36 11.60
N ARG A 135 0.23 5.08 11.42
CA ARG A 135 1.21 4.40 12.29
C ARG A 135 2.58 5.08 12.28
N TYR A 136 3.00 5.61 11.14
CA TYR A 136 4.24 6.37 11.07
C TYR A 136 4.22 7.57 12.03
N PHE A 137 3.13 8.35 12.04
CA PHE A 137 3.00 9.49 12.94
C PHE A 137 2.90 9.08 14.41
N GLU A 138 2.21 8.00 14.71
CA GLU A 138 2.11 7.43 16.05
C GLU A 138 3.48 6.95 16.58
N GLU A 139 4.25 6.24 15.75
CA GLU A 139 5.43 5.49 16.17
C GLU A 139 6.75 6.28 16.04
N VAL A 140 6.87 7.22 15.10
CA VAL A 140 8.12 7.93 14.80
C VAL A 140 8.16 9.32 15.41
N PRO A 141 7.35 10.30 14.97
CA PRO A 141 7.32 11.60 15.62
C PRO A 141 6.53 11.61 16.94
N GLY A 142 5.68 10.64 17.17
CA GLY A 142 4.80 10.61 18.34
C GLY A 142 3.64 11.62 18.27
N ASP A 143 3.30 12.07 17.07
CA ASP A 143 2.23 13.03 16.81
C ASP A 143 1.00 12.30 16.25
N GLU A 144 -0.10 12.27 16.96
CA GLU A 144 -1.36 11.68 16.53
C GLU A 144 -2.19 12.67 15.68
N VAL A 145 -1.58 13.21 14.62
CA VAL A 145 -2.21 14.27 13.79
C VAL A 145 -2.99 13.74 12.60
N LEU A 146 -2.76 12.49 12.22
CA LEU A 146 -3.37 11.85 11.05
C LEU A 146 -4.08 10.58 11.50
N ASP A 147 -5.37 10.46 11.20
CA ASP A 147 -6.15 9.27 11.56
C ASP A 147 -7.25 8.99 10.53
N PHE A 148 -7.91 7.86 10.72
CA PHE A 148 -9.13 7.50 10.00
C PHE A 148 -10.32 8.30 10.55
N VAL A 149 -10.99 8.99 9.65
CA VAL A 149 -12.21 9.72 9.92
C VAL A 149 -13.38 8.93 9.37
N GLU A 150 -14.51 8.93 10.08
CA GLU A 150 -15.72 8.17 9.78
C GLU A 150 -15.51 6.65 9.80
N ARG A 151 -16.45 5.88 9.27
CA ARG A 151 -16.39 4.41 9.27
C ARG A 151 -17.14 3.82 8.08
N GLY A 152 -16.84 2.54 7.79
CA GLY A 152 -17.43 1.83 6.67
C GLY A 152 -16.99 2.42 5.34
N VAL A 153 -17.91 2.55 4.41
CA VAL A 153 -17.65 3.08 3.06
C VAL A 153 -17.29 4.57 3.04
N HIS A 154 -17.54 5.27 4.12
CA HIS A 154 -17.24 6.70 4.25
C HIS A 154 -15.87 6.98 4.88
N THR A 155 -15.17 5.94 5.32
CA THR A 155 -13.84 6.08 5.93
C THR A 155 -12.86 6.78 4.99
N PHE A 156 -12.13 7.74 5.50
CA PHE A 156 -11.02 8.41 4.80
C PHE A 156 -9.92 8.79 5.79
N ILE A 157 -8.74 9.08 5.28
CA ILE A 157 -7.64 9.63 6.07
C ILE A 157 -7.78 11.16 6.13
N GLY A 158 -7.60 11.72 7.31
CA GLY A 158 -7.65 13.16 7.53
C GLY A 158 -6.77 13.59 8.69
N THR A 159 -6.49 14.89 8.74
CA THR A 159 -5.83 15.52 9.89
C THR A 159 -6.89 15.98 10.91
N MET A 160 -6.56 15.81 12.19
CA MET A 160 -7.49 16.17 13.25
C MET A 160 -7.59 17.70 13.45
N ASP A 161 -6.54 18.46 13.13
CA ASP A 161 -6.54 19.91 13.21
C ASP A 161 -5.53 20.56 12.25
N PHE A 162 -4.58 21.25 12.50
CA PHE A 162 -3.76 22.21 11.77
C PHE A 162 -2.71 21.64 10.80
N GLY A 163 -3.00 20.59 10.07
CA GLY A 163 -2.06 20.06 9.06
C GLY A 163 -1.02 19.12 9.68
N LEU A 164 0.19 19.11 9.11
CA LEU A 164 1.28 18.21 9.51
C LEU A 164 2.42 19.02 10.14
N PRO A 165 2.45 19.19 11.47
CA PRO A 165 3.42 20.07 12.14
C PRO A 165 4.84 19.49 12.20
N SER A 166 5.00 18.17 12.14
CA SER A 166 6.30 17.51 12.26
C SER A 166 7.23 17.79 11.07
N GLY A 167 8.50 18.06 11.34
CA GLY A 167 9.55 18.13 10.33
C GLY A 167 9.79 16.80 9.58
N PHE A 168 9.29 15.68 10.12
CA PHE A 168 9.36 14.36 9.49
C PHE A 168 8.16 14.05 8.57
N SER A 169 7.23 14.99 8.40
CA SER A 169 5.99 14.76 7.65
C SER A 169 6.20 14.41 6.17
N GLY A 170 7.31 14.81 5.55
CA GLY A 170 7.65 14.48 4.18
C GLY A 170 7.76 12.96 3.92
N ASN A 171 8.22 12.19 4.90
CA ASN A 171 8.43 10.75 4.77
C ASN A 171 7.16 9.95 4.46
N ILE A 172 5.97 10.51 4.73
CA ILE A 172 4.71 9.80 4.42
C ILE A 172 4.46 9.67 2.93
N THR A 173 5.06 10.48 2.09
CA THR A 173 4.97 10.36 0.63
C THR A 173 5.73 9.13 0.12
N ASP A 174 6.85 8.79 0.78
CA ASP A 174 7.65 7.61 0.46
C ASP A 174 7.02 6.33 1.02
N ILE A 175 6.56 6.38 2.28
CA ILE A 175 5.91 5.25 2.95
C ILE A 175 4.59 4.85 2.29
N CYS A 176 3.90 5.80 1.66
CA CYS A 176 2.62 5.53 0.99
C CYS A 176 2.82 4.57 -0.18
N PRO A 177 2.17 3.39 -0.18
CA PRO A 177 2.37 2.36 -1.22
C PRO A 177 1.71 2.72 -2.55
N VAL A 178 0.89 3.77 -2.57
CA VAL A 178 0.13 4.22 -3.74
C VAL A 178 0.24 5.75 -3.90
N GLY A 179 -0.33 6.30 -4.95
CA GLY A 179 -0.31 7.74 -5.19
C GLY A 179 -1.35 8.54 -4.40
N ALA A 180 -1.65 8.12 -3.16
CA ALA A 180 -2.56 8.86 -2.30
C ALA A 180 -1.88 10.04 -1.61
N LEU A 181 -0.68 9.85 -1.09
CA LEU A 181 0.15 10.92 -0.51
C LEU A 181 1.29 11.21 -1.47
N LEU A 182 1.39 12.45 -1.90
CA LEU A 182 2.36 12.90 -2.89
C LEU A 182 3.03 14.19 -2.44
N ASP A 183 4.28 14.38 -2.88
CA ASP A 183 4.96 15.65 -2.74
C ASP A 183 4.30 16.70 -3.65
N LEU A 184 3.76 17.75 -3.04
CA LEU A 184 3.09 18.83 -3.77
C LEU A 184 4.06 19.61 -4.65
N THR A 185 5.32 19.70 -4.27
CA THR A 185 6.34 20.47 -5.01
C THR A 185 6.85 19.75 -6.24
N ALA A 186 6.88 18.42 -6.20
CA ALA A 186 7.30 17.56 -7.31
C ALA A 186 6.14 17.13 -8.22
N ARG A 187 4.90 17.31 -7.77
CA ARG A 187 3.70 16.84 -8.48
C ARG A 187 3.66 17.33 -9.92
N PHE A 188 3.44 16.40 -10.86
CA PHE A 188 3.32 16.62 -12.31
C PHE A 188 4.57 17.18 -13.00
N ARG A 189 5.73 17.19 -12.36
CA ARG A 189 6.96 17.69 -12.96
C ARG A 189 7.70 16.66 -13.78
N ALA A 190 7.76 15.42 -13.31
CA ALA A 190 8.41 14.30 -14.00
C ALA A 190 7.77 12.98 -13.61
N ARG A 191 8.04 11.95 -14.40
CA ARG A 191 7.71 10.56 -14.09
C ARG A 191 8.90 9.86 -13.48
N ASN A 192 8.67 8.86 -12.61
CA ASN A 192 9.74 8.13 -11.95
C ASN A 192 10.76 7.53 -12.95
N TRP A 193 10.31 7.06 -14.11
CA TRP A 193 11.19 6.53 -15.15
C TRP A 193 11.94 7.59 -15.98
N GLU A 194 11.64 8.86 -15.80
CA GLU A 194 12.35 9.99 -16.41
C GLU A 194 13.42 10.55 -15.48
N MET A 195 13.52 10.06 -14.26
CA MET A 195 14.44 10.52 -13.23
C MET A 195 15.67 9.62 -13.15
N GLU A 196 16.81 10.23 -12.93
CA GLU A 196 18.07 9.56 -12.64
C GLU A 196 18.39 9.73 -11.15
N GLU A 197 18.53 8.60 -10.44
CA GLU A 197 18.83 8.56 -9.03
C GLU A 197 20.33 8.61 -8.80
N THR A 198 20.80 9.64 -8.08
CA THR A 198 22.23 9.79 -7.74
C THR A 198 22.40 9.82 -6.22
N PRO A 199 23.06 8.82 -5.62
CA PRO A 199 23.41 8.85 -4.21
C PRO A 199 24.35 10.02 -3.93
N THR A 200 24.03 10.83 -2.93
CA THR A 200 24.82 11.99 -2.53
C THR A 200 24.73 12.27 -1.02
N THR A 201 25.37 13.33 -0.58
CA THR A 201 25.36 13.75 0.82
C THR A 201 24.64 15.09 0.95
N CYS A 202 23.71 15.18 1.91
CA CYS A 202 23.01 16.41 2.23
C CYS A 202 24.01 17.49 2.69
N ALA A 203 23.95 18.67 2.10
CA ALA A 203 24.83 19.80 2.42
C ALA A 203 24.15 20.87 3.29
N LEU A 204 22.93 20.63 3.80
CA LEU A 204 22.16 21.63 4.56
C LEU A 204 22.69 21.87 5.98
N CYS A 205 23.29 20.86 6.60
CA CYS A 205 23.88 20.98 7.94
C CYS A 205 25.08 20.02 8.11
N PRO A 206 25.87 20.15 9.18
CA PRO A 206 27.10 19.36 9.36
C PRO A 206 26.86 17.85 9.62
N VAL A 207 25.63 17.40 9.76
CA VAL A 207 25.32 15.97 9.98
C VAL A 207 25.69 15.13 8.75
N GLY A 208 25.55 15.67 7.53
CA GLY A 208 25.97 15.01 6.30
C GLY A 208 25.18 13.72 6.02
N CYS A 209 23.84 13.75 6.17
CA CYS A 209 22.98 12.59 5.90
C CYS A 209 23.14 12.11 4.45
N GLY A 210 23.20 10.78 4.27
CA GLY A 210 23.09 10.16 2.95
C GLY A 210 21.69 10.40 2.36
N ILE A 211 21.63 10.90 1.15
CA ILE A 211 20.41 11.15 0.40
C ILE A 211 20.54 10.65 -1.03
N THR A 212 19.44 10.45 -1.71
CA THR A 212 19.37 10.26 -3.15
C THR A 212 18.82 11.51 -3.79
N ALA A 213 19.52 12.04 -4.78
CA ALA A 213 19.06 13.17 -5.58
C ALA A 213 18.45 12.64 -6.88
N ASP A 214 17.18 12.91 -7.07
CA ASP A 214 16.45 12.56 -8.28
C ASP A 214 16.54 13.73 -9.25
N THR A 215 17.17 13.51 -10.39
CA THR A 215 17.39 14.55 -11.42
C THR A 215 16.76 14.13 -12.73
N ARG A 216 16.28 15.12 -13.48
CA ARG A 216 15.83 14.96 -14.86
C ARG A 216 16.81 15.66 -15.79
N SER A 217 17.39 14.91 -16.71
CA SER A 217 18.27 15.44 -17.77
C SER A 217 17.51 16.21 -18.85
#